data_9a0d5851dbc356882a20378e70c991cc
#
_entry.id   9a0d5851dbc356882a20378e70c991cc
#
_cell.length_a   1.000
_cell.length_b   1.000
_cell.length_c   1.000
_cell.angle_alpha   90.00
_cell.angle_beta   90.00
_cell.angle_gamma   90.00
#
_symmetry.space_group_name_H-M   'P 1'
#
loop_
_entity.id
_entity.type
_entity.pdbx_description
1 polymer ?
#
loop_
_entity_poly.entity_id
_entity_poly.type
_entity_poly.pdbx_seq_one_letter_code
_entity_poly.pdbx_strand_id
1 'polypeptide(L)'
;MSANNRMSLAVHVLTWIAFDRRGTDKEVGTSQRIATSVNTNPVVIRRCLSQLRRAGLVSSSRSAGWSLTRDASRITLLDVHNAVGGDEVFGMHASSPDAACYVGYGIHAALTRVYQRATDALCVCLSTTSIAYILRDTMAEFESGAGLEVHCVVSSNPPPASANQLGEYLRA
;
A
#
# COMPACT_ATOMS: atom_id res chain seq x y z
N MET A 1 -2.26 -0.81 -15.79
CA MET A 1 -2.53 -0.14 -14.49
C MET A 1 -1.55 1.01 -14.38
N SER A 2 -2.04 2.23 -14.04
CA SER A 2 -1.16 3.36 -13.78
C SER A 2 -0.30 3.13 -12.52
N ALA A 3 0.79 3.89 -12.35
CA ALA A 3 1.66 3.80 -11.18
C ALA A 3 0.87 3.99 -9.88
N ASN A 4 -0.05 4.96 -9.86
CA ASN A 4 -0.90 5.26 -8.70
C ASN A 4 -1.77 4.08 -8.26
N ASN A 5 -2.36 3.33 -9.22
CA ASN A 5 -3.14 2.14 -8.88
C ASN A 5 -2.29 1.00 -8.30
N ARG A 6 -1.02 0.89 -8.70
CA ARG A 6 -0.11 -0.14 -8.17
C ARG A 6 0.23 0.12 -6.72
N MET A 7 0.48 1.39 -6.36
CA MET A 7 0.77 1.77 -4.98
C MET A 7 -0.44 1.51 -4.06
N SER A 8 -1.63 1.99 -4.42
CA SER A 8 -2.85 1.76 -3.63
C SER A 8 -3.13 0.28 -3.42
N LEU A 9 -2.96 -0.53 -4.47
CA LEU A 9 -3.09 -1.98 -4.38
C LEU A 9 -2.07 -2.58 -3.40
N ALA A 10 -0.82 -2.17 -3.47
CA ALA A 10 0.24 -2.71 -2.62
C ALA A 10 0.05 -2.33 -1.14
N VAL A 11 -0.37 -1.09 -0.86
CA VAL A 11 -0.73 -0.64 0.49
C VAL A 11 -1.89 -1.49 1.04
N HIS A 12 -2.97 -1.69 0.26
CA HIS A 12 -4.10 -2.53 0.68
C HIS A 12 -3.64 -3.96 0.99
N VAL A 13 -2.85 -4.58 0.12
CA VAL A 13 -2.31 -5.94 0.33
C VAL A 13 -1.50 -6.04 1.63
N LEU A 14 -0.61 -5.08 1.90
CA LEU A 14 0.23 -5.08 3.11
C LEU A 14 -0.61 -4.82 4.37
N THR A 15 -1.58 -3.91 4.30
CA THR A 15 -2.51 -3.63 5.41
C THR A 15 -3.36 -4.87 5.73
N TRP A 16 -3.85 -5.58 4.70
CA TRP A 16 -4.58 -6.82 4.88
C TRP A 16 -3.73 -7.90 5.55
N ILE A 17 -2.48 -8.10 5.12
CA ILE A 17 -1.55 -9.07 5.73
C ILE A 17 -1.24 -8.68 7.19
N ALA A 18 -1.08 -7.39 7.49
CA ALA A 18 -0.85 -6.90 8.84
C ALA A 18 -2.05 -7.14 9.75
N PHE A 19 -3.27 -7.02 9.23
CA PHE A 19 -4.52 -7.29 9.93
C PHE A 19 -4.71 -8.80 10.18
N ASP A 20 -4.59 -9.64 9.14
CA ASP A 20 -4.81 -11.09 9.19
C ASP A 20 -3.89 -11.78 10.22
N ARG A 21 -2.69 -11.25 10.44
CA ARG A 21 -1.74 -11.74 11.45
C ARG A 21 -2.14 -11.49 12.90
N ARG A 22 -3.08 -10.61 13.15
CA ARG A 22 -3.59 -10.29 14.49
C ARG A 22 -4.77 -11.19 14.90
N GLY A 23 -5.36 -11.94 13.94
CA GLY A 23 -6.45 -12.86 14.17
C GLY A 23 -6.01 -14.18 14.79
N THR A 24 -6.88 -14.76 15.64
CA THR A 24 -6.70 -16.10 16.23
C THR A 24 -6.97 -17.21 15.23
N ASP A 25 -7.64 -16.91 14.12
CA ASP A 25 -7.94 -17.89 13.08
C ASP A 25 -6.71 -18.16 12.21
N LYS A 26 -6.22 -19.39 12.31
CA LYS A 26 -5.03 -19.89 11.60
C LYS A 26 -5.25 -20.12 10.10
N GLU A 27 -6.17 -19.41 9.49
CA GLU A 27 -6.35 -19.53 8.05
C GLU A 27 -5.15 -18.94 7.28
N VAL A 28 -4.69 -19.71 6.30
CA VAL A 28 -3.52 -19.35 5.49
C VAL A 28 -3.82 -18.11 4.67
N GLY A 29 -3.00 -17.06 4.82
CA GLY A 29 -3.09 -15.82 4.04
C GLY A 29 -2.79 -16.08 2.56
N THR A 30 -3.79 -16.46 1.77
CA THR A 30 -3.64 -16.79 0.35
C THR A 30 -3.87 -15.58 -0.54
N SER A 31 -3.29 -15.60 -1.74
CA SER A 31 -3.57 -14.58 -2.75
C SER A 31 -5.05 -14.52 -3.17
N GLN A 32 -5.79 -15.60 -2.99
CA GLN A 32 -7.23 -15.66 -3.24
C GLN A 32 -8.01 -14.83 -2.20
N ARG A 33 -7.74 -15.03 -0.91
CA ARG A 33 -8.38 -14.28 0.17
C ARG A 33 -8.08 -12.78 0.05
N ILE A 34 -6.83 -12.42 -0.21
CA ILE A 34 -6.44 -11.02 -0.44
C ILE A 34 -7.19 -10.45 -1.65
N ALA A 35 -7.33 -11.22 -2.74
CA ALA A 35 -8.04 -10.80 -3.94
C ALA A 35 -9.53 -10.53 -3.68
N THR A 36 -10.16 -11.31 -2.80
CA THR A 36 -11.55 -11.07 -2.36
C THR A 36 -11.68 -9.74 -1.63
N SER A 37 -10.79 -9.44 -0.67
CA SER A 37 -10.80 -8.17 0.06
C SER A 37 -10.55 -6.96 -0.85
N VAL A 38 -9.65 -7.09 -1.80
CA VAL A 38 -9.32 -6.02 -2.75
C VAL A 38 -10.36 -5.90 -3.88
N ASN A 39 -11.25 -6.87 -4.01
CA ASN A 39 -12.19 -7.02 -5.12
C ASN A 39 -11.49 -6.99 -6.49
N THR A 40 -10.50 -7.87 -6.66
CA THR A 40 -9.69 -7.95 -7.90
C THR A 40 -9.31 -9.39 -8.26
N ASN A 41 -8.72 -9.56 -9.44
CA ASN A 41 -8.27 -10.88 -9.89
C ASN A 41 -7.03 -11.36 -9.09
N PRO A 42 -7.02 -12.61 -8.60
CA PRO A 42 -5.87 -13.20 -7.89
C PRO A 42 -4.53 -13.15 -8.66
N VAL A 43 -4.57 -13.10 -9.99
CA VAL A 43 -3.35 -12.93 -10.82
C VAL A 43 -2.71 -11.56 -10.57
N VAL A 44 -3.51 -10.51 -10.41
CA VAL A 44 -3.05 -9.15 -10.09
C VAL A 44 -2.39 -9.14 -8.71
N ILE A 45 -3.02 -9.77 -7.72
CA ILE A 45 -2.47 -9.90 -6.37
C ILE A 45 -1.15 -10.67 -6.38
N ARG A 46 -1.05 -11.80 -7.09
CA ARG A 46 0.21 -12.56 -7.19
C ARG A 46 1.34 -11.73 -7.80
N ARG A 47 1.04 -10.90 -8.80
CA ARG A 47 2.03 -9.98 -9.40
C ARG A 47 2.49 -8.92 -8.38
N CYS A 48 1.56 -8.31 -7.66
CA CYS A 48 1.84 -7.36 -6.59
C CYS A 48 2.71 -8.00 -5.49
N LEU A 49 2.31 -9.15 -4.95
CA LEU A 49 3.05 -9.90 -3.95
C LEU A 49 4.47 -10.29 -4.41
N SER A 50 4.64 -10.60 -5.71
CA SER A 50 5.96 -10.86 -6.29
C SER A 50 6.87 -9.64 -6.26
N GLN A 51 6.34 -8.43 -6.50
CA GLN A 51 7.09 -7.17 -6.40
C GLN A 51 7.46 -6.88 -4.95
N LEU A 52 6.49 -6.97 -4.04
CA LEU A 52 6.70 -6.75 -2.60
C LEU A 52 7.71 -7.75 -2.00
N ARG A 53 7.71 -9.02 -2.46
CA ARG A 53 8.69 -10.03 -2.04
C ARG A 53 10.09 -9.71 -2.54
N ARG A 54 10.25 -9.26 -3.79
CA ARG A 54 11.56 -8.83 -4.30
C ARG A 54 12.13 -7.64 -3.51
N ALA A 55 11.26 -6.74 -3.06
CA ALA A 55 11.63 -5.62 -2.21
C ALA A 55 11.85 -6.02 -0.73
N GLY A 56 11.66 -7.29 -0.36
CA GLY A 56 11.85 -7.77 1.01
C GLY A 56 10.78 -7.30 1.99
N LEU A 57 9.59 -6.92 1.54
CA LEU A 57 8.50 -6.46 2.41
C LEU A 57 7.59 -7.61 2.86
N VAL A 58 7.48 -8.66 2.06
CA VAL A 58 6.70 -9.86 2.39
C VAL A 58 7.49 -11.13 2.14
N SER A 59 7.13 -12.18 2.85
CA SER A 59 7.59 -13.54 2.64
C SER A 59 6.40 -14.49 2.52
N SER A 60 6.62 -15.69 1.99
CA SER A 60 5.58 -16.71 1.91
C SER A 60 6.10 -18.06 2.40
N SER A 61 5.25 -18.77 3.13
CA SER A 61 5.50 -20.17 3.52
C SER A 61 4.32 -21.06 3.13
N ARG A 62 4.56 -22.39 3.05
CA ARG A 62 3.50 -23.34 2.73
C ARG A 62 2.44 -23.44 3.84
N SER A 63 2.85 -23.28 5.08
CA SER A 63 1.99 -23.46 6.27
C SER A 63 1.27 -22.18 6.69
N ALA A 64 1.87 -21.01 6.50
CA ALA A 64 1.34 -19.73 7.01
C ALA A 64 0.93 -18.73 5.90
N GLY A 65 1.11 -19.10 4.62
CA GLY A 65 0.83 -18.20 3.51
C GLY A 65 1.75 -16.98 3.48
N TRP A 66 1.20 -15.82 3.14
CA TRP A 66 1.91 -14.55 3.05
C TRP A 66 2.02 -13.86 4.42
N SER A 67 3.17 -13.25 4.67
CA SER A 67 3.46 -12.53 5.90
C SER A 67 4.40 -11.36 5.66
N LEU A 68 4.30 -10.32 6.51
CA LEU A 68 5.28 -9.24 6.53
C LEU A 68 6.63 -9.78 7.01
N THR A 69 7.72 -9.25 6.46
CA THR A 69 9.10 -9.60 6.87
C THR A 69 9.56 -8.85 8.12
N ARG A 70 8.89 -7.75 8.44
CA ARG A 70 9.16 -6.91 9.61
C ARG A 70 7.84 -6.32 10.13
N ASP A 71 7.89 -5.73 11.31
CA ASP A 71 6.72 -5.08 11.91
C ASP A 71 6.11 -4.02 10.97
N ALA A 72 4.76 -3.94 10.94
CA ALA A 72 4.03 -3.02 10.08
C ALA A 72 4.35 -1.54 10.37
N SER A 73 4.76 -1.20 11.60
CA SER A 73 5.21 0.14 11.96
C SER A 73 6.56 0.53 11.32
N ARG A 74 7.32 -0.47 10.88
CA ARG A 74 8.62 -0.30 10.24
C ARG A 74 8.57 -0.42 8.71
N ILE A 75 7.38 -0.57 8.14
CA ILE A 75 7.15 -0.53 6.69
C ILE A 75 6.48 0.78 6.37
N THR A 76 7.19 1.68 5.70
CA THR A 76 6.70 3.00 5.31
C THR A 76 6.00 2.97 3.94
N LEU A 77 5.17 3.98 3.66
CA LEU A 77 4.62 4.14 2.32
C LEU A 77 5.71 4.41 1.27
N LEU A 78 6.86 4.97 1.68
CA LEU A 78 8.01 5.14 0.79
C LEU A 78 8.63 3.79 0.40
N ASP A 79 8.74 2.83 1.35
CA ASP A 79 9.16 1.46 1.05
C ASP A 79 8.24 0.82 0.01
N VAL A 80 6.92 1.02 0.18
CA VAL A 80 5.91 0.49 -0.76
C VAL A 80 6.03 1.15 -2.13
N HIS A 81 6.15 2.47 -2.18
CA HIS A 81 6.35 3.23 -3.42
C HIS A 81 7.53 2.70 -4.21
N ASN A 82 8.69 2.55 -3.57
CA ASN A 82 9.90 2.03 -4.18
C ASN A 82 9.75 0.56 -4.63
N ALA A 83 9.01 -0.26 -3.89
CA ALA A 83 8.79 -1.67 -4.21
C ALA A 83 7.95 -1.89 -5.48
N VAL A 84 6.99 -1.00 -5.78
CA VAL A 84 6.07 -1.15 -6.91
C VAL A 84 6.47 -0.35 -8.14
N GLY A 85 7.66 0.21 -8.14
CA GLY A 85 8.26 0.84 -9.30
C GLY A 85 8.50 2.33 -9.19
N GLY A 86 8.32 2.97 -8.01
CA GLY A 86 8.80 4.32 -7.69
C GLY A 86 8.89 5.32 -8.85
N ASP A 87 7.98 5.22 -9.82
CA ASP A 87 8.07 5.95 -11.07
C ASP A 87 8.04 7.46 -10.81
N GLU A 88 8.73 8.22 -11.64
CA GLU A 88 8.69 9.68 -11.60
C GLU A 88 7.23 10.17 -11.61
N VAL A 89 6.87 10.94 -10.59
CA VAL A 89 5.51 11.52 -10.47
C VAL A 89 5.27 12.55 -11.57
N PHE A 90 6.34 13.21 -11.99
CA PHE A 90 6.33 14.24 -13.01
C PHE A 90 7.31 13.89 -14.12
N GLY A 91 6.79 13.65 -15.32
CA GLY A 91 7.60 13.44 -16.53
C GLY A 91 7.87 14.73 -17.27
N MET A 92 9.00 14.79 -17.96
CA MET A 92 9.26 15.83 -18.96
C MET A 92 8.60 15.45 -20.29
N HIS A 93 8.27 16.45 -21.10
CA HIS A 93 7.79 16.16 -22.45
C HIS A 93 8.90 15.51 -23.29
N ALA A 94 8.48 14.59 -24.18
CA ALA A 94 9.41 13.74 -24.92
C ALA A 94 10.21 14.50 -26.02
N SER A 95 9.70 15.64 -26.50
CA SER A 95 10.36 16.44 -27.52
C SER A 95 11.35 17.41 -26.90
N SER A 96 12.53 17.56 -27.51
CA SER A 96 13.48 18.59 -27.10
C SER A 96 12.94 19.97 -27.47
N PRO A 97 12.90 20.95 -26.54
CA PRO A 97 12.51 22.31 -26.82
C PRO A 97 13.46 23.00 -27.80
N ASP A 98 12.95 23.98 -28.53
CA ASP A 98 13.78 24.82 -29.40
C ASP A 98 14.74 25.67 -28.56
N ALA A 99 16.03 25.40 -28.69
CA ALA A 99 17.09 26.12 -27.99
C ALA A 99 17.27 27.58 -28.45
N ALA A 100 16.74 27.97 -29.61
CA ALA A 100 16.75 29.34 -30.09
C ALA A 100 15.64 30.21 -29.45
N CYS A 101 14.63 29.55 -28.82
CA CYS A 101 13.58 30.21 -28.07
C CYS A 101 14.01 30.41 -26.62
N TYR A 102 13.88 31.59 -26.04
CA TYR A 102 14.20 31.86 -24.62
C TYR A 102 13.49 30.90 -23.65
N VAL A 103 12.21 30.61 -23.89
CA VAL A 103 11.44 29.68 -23.09
C VAL A 103 11.95 28.25 -23.31
N GLY A 104 12.14 27.84 -24.56
CA GLY A 104 12.65 26.51 -24.90
C GLY A 104 14.02 26.24 -24.29
N TYR A 105 14.91 27.22 -24.30
CA TYR A 105 16.23 27.11 -23.68
C TYR A 105 16.17 26.84 -22.16
N GLY A 106 15.30 27.53 -21.43
CA GLY A 106 15.31 27.53 -19.95
C GLY A 106 14.30 26.61 -19.31
N ILE A 107 13.23 26.21 -20.00
CA ILE A 107 12.06 25.52 -19.38
C ILE A 107 12.43 24.21 -18.77
N HIS A 108 13.28 23.40 -19.41
CA HIS A 108 13.66 22.08 -18.93
C HIS A 108 14.38 22.17 -17.57
N ALA A 109 15.37 23.03 -17.44
CA ALA A 109 16.10 23.23 -16.19
C ALA A 109 15.20 23.81 -15.07
N ALA A 110 14.27 24.69 -15.41
CA ALA A 110 13.32 25.27 -14.47
C ALA A 110 12.37 24.19 -13.93
N LEU A 111 11.77 23.39 -14.80
CA LEU A 111 10.87 22.30 -14.41
C LEU A 111 11.59 21.20 -13.62
N THR A 112 12.81 20.82 -14.03
CA THR A 112 13.61 19.82 -13.29
C THR A 112 13.78 20.23 -11.83
N ARG A 113 14.13 21.47 -11.53
CA ARG A 113 14.26 21.94 -10.14
C ARG A 113 12.94 21.91 -9.36
N VAL A 114 11.82 22.24 -10.00
CA VAL A 114 10.50 22.21 -9.34
C VAL A 114 10.06 20.77 -9.08
N TYR A 115 10.21 19.90 -10.07
CA TYR A 115 9.82 18.48 -9.97
C TYR A 115 10.66 17.72 -8.95
N GLN A 116 11.97 18.02 -8.89
CA GLN A 116 12.83 17.44 -7.85
C GLN A 116 12.35 17.82 -6.46
N ARG A 117 12.09 19.11 -6.19
CA ARG A 117 11.56 19.56 -4.89
C ARG A 117 10.21 18.94 -4.54
N ALA A 118 9.33 18.77 -5.52
CA ALA A 118 8.03 18.14 -5.32
C ALA A 118 8.19 16.64 -5.00
N THR A 119 9.09 15.95 -5.69
CA THR A 119 9.43 14.54 -5.42
C THR A 119 10.05 14.38 -4.04
N ASP A 120 10.98 15.24 -3.64
CA ASP A 120 11.60 15.20 -2.31
C ASP A 120 10.53 15.38 -1.20
N ALA A 121 9.61 16.33 -1.37
CA ALA A 121 8.51 16.56 -0.44
C ALA A 121 7.56 15.35 -0.35
N LEU A 122 7.25 14.72 -1.48
CA LEU A 122 6.50 13.48 -1.53
C LEU A 122 7.22 12.34 -0.78
N CYS A 123 8.50 12.14 -1.02
CA CYS A 123 9.31 11.12 -0.34
C CYS A 123 9.32 11.33 1.18
N VAL A 124 9.46 12.56 1.65
CA VAL A 124 9.37 12.90 3.08
C VAL A 124 8.01 12.51 3.63
N CYS A 125 6.91 12.92 2.98
CA CYS A 125 5.56 12.57 3.40
C CYS A 125 5.35 11.06 3.48
N LEU A 126 5.75 10.32 2.45
CA LEU A 126 5.61 8.85 2.40
C LEU A 126 6.49 8.14 3.43
N SER A 127 7.64 8.69 3.78
CA SER A 127 8.56 8.09 4.76
C SER A 127 8.06 8.17 6.19
N THR A 128 7.19 9.12 6.50
CA THR A 128 6.62 9.32 7.85
C THR A 128 5.35 8.52 8.11
N THR A 129 4.75 7.94 7.07
CA THR A 129 3.51 7.15 7.18
C THR A 129 3.82 5.67 7.07
N SER A 130 3.44 4.87 8.07
CA SER A 130 3.66 3.42 8.10
C SER A 130 2.39 2.63 7.75
N ILE A 131 2.57 1.34 7.41
CA ILE A 131 1.45 0.39 7.22
C ILE A 131 0.64 0.21 8.52
N ALA A 132 1.29 0.25 9.69
CA ALA A 132 0.58 0.20 10.97
C ALA A 132 -0.31 1.44 11.18
N TYR A 133 0.14 2.63 10.73
CA TYR A 133 -0.69 3.83 10.77
C TYR A 133 -1.94 3.66 9.87
N ILE A 134 -1.76 3.20 8.63
CA ILE A 134 -2.87 2.97 7.69
C ILE A 134 -3.86 1.94 8.26
N LEU A 135 -3.35 0.85 8.84
CA LEU A 135 -4.21 -0.16 9.46
C LEU A 135 -5.03 0.43 10.60
N ARG A 136 -4.41 1.18 11.51
CA ARG A 136 -5.11 1.81 12.65
C ARG A 136 -6.19 2.79 12.16
N ASP A 137 -5.86 3.60 11.17
CA ASP A 137 -6.77 4.58 10.60
C ASP A 137 -7.97 3.89 9.93
N THR A 138 -7.71 2.83 9.15
CA THR A 138 -8.76 1.99 8.53
C THR A 138 -9.68 1.37 9.57
N MET A 139 -9.15 0.91 10.72
CA MET A 139 -9.95 0.33 11.80
C MET A 139 -10.79 1.39 12.51
N ALA A 140 -10.26 2.60 12.72
CA ALA A 140 -11.01 3.71 13.31
C ALA A 140 -12.20 4.15 12.43
N GLU A 141 -12.02 4.19 11.13
CA GLU A 141 -13.10 4.46 10.16
C GLU A 141 -14.21 3.39 10.23
N PHE A 142 -13.84 2.12 10.37
CA PHE A 142 -14.79 1.02 10.53
C PHE A 142 -15.58 1.16 11.84
N GLU A 143 -14.93 1.46 12.96
CA GLU A 143 -15.55 1.62 14.29
C GLU A 143 -16.48 2.84 14.37
N SER A 144 -16.15 3.93 13.66
CA SER A 144 -16.96 5.16 13.67
C SER A 144 -18.31 5.01 12.96
N GLY A 145 -18.54 3.89 12.24
CA GLY A 145 -19.76 3.65 11.49
C GLY A 145 -19.96 4.61 10.31
N ALA A 146 -18.95 5.39 9.94
CA ALA A 146 -18.99 6.31 8.80
C ALA A 146 -18.96 5.59 7.44
N GLY A 147 -18.84 4.28 7.45
CA GLY A 147 -18.79 3.47 6.24
C GLY A 147 -19.77 2.32 6.29
N LEU A 148 -20.69 2.32 5.35
CA LEU A 148 -21.35 1.20 4.68
C LEU A 148 -21.55 -0.09 5.51
N GLU A 149 -22.73 -0.70 5.34
CA GLU A 149 -22.92 -2.15 5.53
C GLU A 149 -21.86 -2.90 4.70
N VAL A 150 -20.68 -3.06 5.26
CA VAL A 150 -19.59 -3.81 4.62
C VAL A 150 -19.86 -5.28 4.84
N HIS A 151 -20.48 -5.92 3.86
CA HIS A 151 -20.40 -7.37 3.70
C HIS A 151 -18.94 -7.74 3.38
N CYS A 152 -18.08 -7.73 4.40
CA CYS A 152 -16.79 -8.38 4.30
C CYS A 152 -17.05 -9.88 4.42
N VAL A 153 -17.11 -10.56 3.28
CA VAL A 153 -17.10 -12.04 3.21
C VAL A 153 -15.67 -12.48 3.55
N VAL A 154 -15.28 -12.28 4.79
CA VAL A 154 -14.11 -12.90 5.38
C VAL A 154 -14.63 -14.06 6.20
N SER A 155 -14.41 -15.30 5.67
CA SER A 155 -14.60 -16.54 6.42
C SER A 155 -15.82 -16.57 7.38
N SER A 156 -16.48 -17.67 7.53
CA SER A 156 -17.71 -17.95 8.28
C SER A 156 -17.79 -17.43 9.74
N ASN A 157 -16.95 -16.49 10.15
CA ASN A 157 -17.00 -15.82 11.46
C ASN A 157 -17.15 -14.30 11.24
N PRO A 158 -18.25 -13.69 11.72
CA PRO A 158 -18.42 -12.23 11.67
C PRO A 158 -17.34 -11.54 12.52
N PRO A 159 -16.94 -10.27 12.20
CA PRO A 159 -16.08 -9.49 13.06
C PRO A 159 -16.70 -9.38 14.46
N PRO A 160 -15.90 -9.19 15.51
CA PRO A 160 -16.38 -9.09 16.88
C PRO A 160 -17.44 -7.99 17.00
N ALA A 161 -18.57 -8.33 17.60
CA ALA A 161 -19.80 -7.52 17.63
C ALA A 161 -19.72 -6.28 18.54
N SER A 162 -18.56 -5.97 19.13
CA SER A 162 -18.42 -4.80 20.02
C SER A 162 -17.01 -4.18 20.01
N ALA A 163 -16.95 -2.85 20.11
CA ALA A 163 -15.73 -2.06 20.22
C ALA A 163 -14.76 -2.51 21.35
N ASN A 164 -15.26 -3.17 22.38
CA ASN A 164 -14.45 -3.68 23.50
C ASN A 164 -13.55 -4.86 23.09
N GLN A 165 -14.00 -5.72 22.17
CA GLN A 165 -13.20 -6.85 21.67
C GLN A 165 -12.09 -6.40 20.71
N LEU A 166 -12.32 -5.31 19.95
CA LEU A 166 -11.29 -4.71 19.10
C LEU A 166 -10.17 -4.04 19.92
N GLY A 167 -10.49 -3.46 21.07
CA GLY A 167 -9.51 -2.86 22.00
C GLY A 167 -8.51 -3.89 22.57
N GLU A 168 -8.93 -5.13 22.78
CA GLU A 168 -8.04 -6.24 23.18
C GLU A 168 -7.19 -6.72 21.99
N TYR A 169 -7.76 -6.71 20.79
CA TYR A 169 -7.09 -7.08 19.55
C TYR A 169 -5.92 -6.16 19.19
N LEU A 170 -6.01 -4.88 19.58
CA LEU A 170 -4.99 -3.87 19.30
C LEU A 170 -3.88 -3.79 20.36
N ARG A 171 -4.04 -4.47 21.53
CA ARG A 171 -3.08 -4.48 22.63
C ARG A 171 -2.25 -5.76 22.77
N ALA A 172 -2.58 -6.79 22.00
CA ALA A 172 -1.84 -8.04 21.91
C ALA A 172 -0.92 -8.06 20.69
#